data_60c53750e01a2c81effb2928210a6a75
#
_entry.id   60c53750e01a2c81effb2928210a6a75
#
_cell.length_a   1.000
_cell.length_b   1.000
_cell.length_c   1.000
_cell.angle_alpha   90.00
_cell.angle_beta   90.00
_cell.angle_gamma   90.00
#
_symmetry.space_group_name_H-M   'P 1'
#
loop_
_entity.id
_entity.type
_entity.pdbx_description
1 polymer ?
#
loop_
_entity_poly.entity_id
_entity_poly.type
_entity_poly.pdbx_seq_one_letter_code
_entity_poly.pdbx_strand_id
1 'polypeptide(L)'
;TAHETLQRLRPVRKRELMQHFADWVTDPALTLPALRAFVNDRSHRGEAFLGRYLVWESSGSSGEPALFVQDERALAVADALEAARGPVSLATSNVANVWSDWWLGSGAGPERIALVAATDGHFASVVAFERARALNPWLGATSKSFSFLQPMAHLVEQLNAFAPTVLASY
;
A
#
# COMPACT_ATOMS: atom_id res chain seq x y z
N THR A 1 -27.48 1.73 -21.00
CA THR A 1 -26.06 2.15 -20.96
C THR A 1 -25.37 1.61 -19.71
N ALA A 2 -24.02 1.53 -19.69
CA ALA A 2 -23.26 1.12 -18.50
C ALA A 2 -23.61 1.97 -17.26
N HIS A 3 -23.87 3.25 -17.46
CA HIS A 3 -24.30 4.18 -16.41
C HIS A 3 -25.65 3.80 -15.79
N GLU A 4 -26.64 3.45 -16.59
CA GLU A 4 -27.95 2.99 -16.10
C GLU A 4 -27.85 1.67 -15.35
N THR A 5 -26.95 0.78 -15.76
CA THR A 5 -26.69 -0.48 -15.06
C THR A 5 -26.08 -0.22 -13.68
N LEU A 6 -25.10 0.69 -13.60
CA LEU A 6 -24.49 1.08 -12.33
C LEU A 6 -25.50 1.69 -11.35
N GLN A 7 -26.43 2.53 -11.83
CA GLN A 7 -27.47 3.13 -10.97
C GLN A 7 -28.46 2.12 -10.37
N ARG A 8 -28.58 0.93 -10.98
CA ARG A 8 -29.43 -0.17 -10.50
C ARG A 8 -28.75 -1.05 -9.47
N LEU A 9 -27.43 -0.94 -9.31
CA LEU A 9 -26.71 -1.74 -8.34
C LEU A 9 -27.00 -1.22 -6.92
N ARG A 10 -27.39 -2.13 -6.03
CA ARG A 10 -27.57 -1.82 -4.62
C ARG A 10 -26.21 -1.56 -3.98
N PRO A 11 -26.03 -0.48 -3.22
CA PRO A 11 -24.83 -0.29 -2.41
C PRO A 11 -24.67 -1.44 -1.41
N VAL A 12 -23.46 -2.02 -1.34
CA VAL A 12 -23.12 -3.10 -0.42
C VAL A 12 -22.23 -2.56 0.69
N ARG A 13 -22.53 -2.91 1.93
CA ARG A 13 -21.74 -2.51 3.11
C ARG A 13 -20.59 -3.48 3.36
N LYS A 14 -19.48 -3.00 3.93
CA LYS A 14 -18.32 -3.82 4.29
C LYS A 14 -18.69 -5.08 5.08
N ARG A 15 -19.57 -4.94 6.08
CA ARG A 15 -20.03 -6.06 6.90
C ARG A 15 -20.71 -7.14 6.06
N GLU A 16 -21.55 -6.74 5.11
CA GLU A 16 -22.25 -7.65 4.20
C GLU A 16 -21.26 -8.37 3.28
N LEU A 17 -20.26 -7.64 2.72
CA LEU A 17 -19.20 -8.24 1.94
C LEU A 17 -18.40 -9.30 2.73
N MET A 18 -18.06 -9.00 3.99
CA MET A 18 -17.28 -9.94 4.79
C MET A 18 -18.10 -11.17 5.23
N GLN A 19 -19.42 -11.02 5.46
CA GLN A 19 -20.30 -12.14 5.75
C GLN A 19 -20.45 -13.10 4.56
N HIS A 20 -20.38 -12.58 3.34
CA HIS A 20 -20.50 -13.31 2.08
C HIS A 20 -19.16 -13.40 1.34
N PHE A 21 -18.04 -13.39 2.08
CA PHE A 21 -16.70 -13.33 1.48
C PHE A 21 -16.48 -14.43 0.43
N ALA A 22 -16.88 -15.67 0.74
CA ALA A 22 -16.72 -16.81 -0.17
C ALA A 22 -17.55 -16.70 -1.47
N ASP A 23 -18.59 -15.86 -1.48
CA ASP A 23 -19.50 -15.75 -2.63
C ASP A 23 -18.94 -14.81 -3.72
N TRP A 24 -18.03 -13.90 -3.35
CA TRP A 24 -17.48 -12.93 -4.31
C TRP A 24 -15.99 -13.12 -4.62
N VAL A 25 -15.26 -13.93 -3.85
CA VAL A 25 -13.89 -14.29 -4.22
C VAL A 25 -13.90 -15.39 -5.28
N THR A 26 -13.00 -15.30 -6.23
CA THR A 26 -12.93 -16.25 -7.36
C THR A 26 -12.01 -17.43 -7.12
N ASP A 27 -11.09 -17.33 -6.14
CA ASP A 27 -10.19 -18.41 -5.77
C ASP A 27 -10.63 -19.04 -4.44
N PRO A 28 -11.01 -20.33 -4.42
CA PRO A 28 -11.44 -21.02 -3.21
C PRO A 28 -10.33 -21.16 -2.13
N ALA A 29 -9.06 -20.96 -2.50
CA ALA A 29 -7.95 -20.92 -1.55
C ALA A 29 -7.98 -19.66 -0.67
N LEU A 30 -8.70 -18.62 -1.08
CA LEU A 30 -8.89 -17.40 -0.32
C LEU A 30 -10.00 -17.57 0.70
N THR A 31 -9.65 -17.88 1.93
CA THR A 31 -10.61 -17.99 3.02
C THR A 31 -10.43 -16.85 4.03
N LEU A 32 -11.54 -16.32 4.54
CA LEU A 32 -11.50 -15.22 5.50
C LEU A 32 -10.68 -15.53 6.77
N PRO A 33 -10.75 -16.73 7.37
CA PRO A 33 -9.89 -17.10 8.49
C PRO A 33 -8.40 -17.06 8.17
N ALA A 34 -7.99 -17.60 7.01
CA ALA A 34 -6.59 -17.61 6.60
C ALA A 34 -6.05 -16.20 6.32
N LEU A 35 -6.85 -15.35 5.68
CA LEU A 35 -6.51 -13.94 5.44
C LEU A 35 -6.41 -13.15 6.75
N ARG A 36 -7.32 -13.37 7.71
CA ARG A 36 -7.24 -12.76 9.04
C ARG A 36 -5.97 -13.18 9.79
N ALA A 37 -5.62 -14.45 9.74
CA ALA A 37 -4.37 -14.93 10.35
C ALA A 37 -3.14 -14.26 9.73
N PHE A 38 -3.13 -14.12 8.40
CA PHE A 38 -2.06 -13.46 7.66
C PHE A 38 -1.91 -11.98 8.03
N VAL A 39 -2.99 -11.19 8.05
CA VAL A 39 -2.92 -9.76 8.36
C VAL A 39 -2.68 -9.46 9.85
N ASN A 40 -2.95 -10.42 10.74
CA ASN A 40 -2.63 -10.29 12.16
C ASN A 40 -1.12 -10.34 12.43
N ASP A 41 -0.35 -10.97 11.55
CA ASP A 41 1.11 -10.96 11.63
C ASP A 41 1.67 -9.77 10.83
N ARG A 42 2.17 -8.78 11.55
CA ARG A 42 2.70 -7.54 10.97
C ARG A 42 3.97 -7.75 10.14
N SER A 43 4.66 -8.88 10.29
CA SER A 43 5.85 -9.21 9.49
C SER A 43 5.51 -9.45 8.03
N HIS A 44 4.29 -9.89 7.72
CA HIS A 44 3.81 -10.13 6.36
C HIS A 44 3.40 -8.89 5.56
N ARG A 45 3.57 -7.67 6.13
CA ARG A 45 3.23 -6.44 5.41
C ARG A 45 4.09 -6.28 4.16
N GLY A 46 3.43 -6.18 3.00
CA GLY A 46 4.09 -6.12 1.70
C GLY A 46 4.43 -7.48 1.10
N GLU A 47 4.29 -8.57 1.86
CA GLU A 47 4.44 -9.92 1.35
C GLU A 47 3.19 -10.40 0.61
N ALA A 48 3.39 -11.36 -0.29
CA ALA A 48 2.29 -11.95 -1.04
C ALA A 48 1.69 -13.17 -0.30
N PHE A 49 0.41 -13.10 0.07
CA PHE A 49 -0.34 -14.26 0.54
C PHE A 49 -0.40 -15.34 -0.53
N LEU A 50 -0.09 -16.58 -0.20
CA LEU A 50 0.06 -17.70 -1.14
C LEU A 50 1.04 -17.40 -2.31
N GLY A 51 1.99 -16.49 -2.11
CA GLY A 51 2.97 -16.10 -3.12
C GLY A 51 2.43 -15.31 -4.32
N ARG A 52 1.13 -14.91 -4.32
CA ARG A 52 0.48 -14.27 -5.49
C ARG A 52 -0.56 -13.21 -5.17
N TYR A 53 -0.98 -13.04 -3.94
CA TYR A 53 -2.02 -12.08 -3.58
C TYR A 53 -1.50 -11.02 -2.61
N LEU A 54 -1.66 -9.77 -2.94
CA LEU A 54 -1.51 -8.70 -1.97
C LEU A 54 -2.78 -8.57 -1.15
N VAL A 55 -2.65 -8.55 0.17
CA VAL A 55 -3.79 -8.44 1.10
C VAL A 55 -3.67 -7.15 1.89
N TRP A 56 -4.75 -6.41 2.00
CA TRP A 56 -4.83 -5.24 2.84
C TRP A 56 -6.20 -5.12 3.51
N GLU A 57 -6.24 -4.36 4.59
CA GLU A 57 -7.43 -4.14 5.39
C GLU A 57 -7.86 -2.67 5.38
N SER A 58 -9.14 -2.45 5.54
CA SER A 58 -9.67 -1.11 5.80
C SER A 58 -9.43 -0.71 7.25
N SER A 59 -9.41 0.60 7.55
CA SER A 59 -9.14 1.15 8.90
C SER A 59 -10.09 0.71 10.01
N GLY A 60 -11.18 0.02 9.70
CA GLY A 60 -12.12 -0.45 10.71
C GLY A 60 -12.92 0.63 11.47
N SER A 61 -12.81 1.90 11.08
CA SER A 61 -13.45 3.05 11.74
C SER A 61 -14.99 2.92 11.90
N SER A 62 -15.63 2.05 11.14
CA SER A 62 -17.08 1.79 11.16
C SER A 62 -17.44 0.38 11.62
N GLY A 63 -16.56 -0.31 12.36
CA GLY A 63 -16.74 -1.69 12.83
C GLY A 63 -15.56 -2.59 12.42
N GLU A 64 -15.85 -3.87 12.13
CA GLU A 64 -14.80 -4.80 11.68
C GLU A 64 -14.12 -4.33 10.39
N PRO A 65 -12.77 -4.43 10.30
CA PRO A 65 -12.05 -4.18 9.08
C PRO A 65 -12.52 -5.11 7.95
N ALA A 66 -12.69 -4.57 6.75
CA ALA A 66 -12.84 -5.39 5.57
C ALA A 66 -11.47 -5.76 5.02
N LEU A 67 -11.34 -7.00 4.54
CA LEU A 67 -10.16 -7.51 3.87
C LEU A 67 -10.34 -7.45 2.35
N PHE A 68 -9.32 -7.01 1.67
CA PHE A 68 -9.28 -6.90 0.21
C PHE A 68 -8.07 -7.64 -0.32
N VAL A 69 -8.25 -8.29 -1.45
CA VAL A 69 -7.23 -9.13 -2.07
C VAL A 69 -7.06 -8.69 -3.52
N GLN A 70 -5.82 -8.49 -3.93
CA GLN A 70 -5.45 -8.14 -5.29
C GLN A 70 -4.47 -9.17 -5.84
N ASP A 71 -4.77 -9.69 -7.02
CA ASP A 71 -3.85 -10.55 -7.78
C ASP A 71 -2.82 -9.72 -8.56
N GLU A 72 -1.87 -10.38 -9.21
CA GLU A 72 -0.83 -9.72 -10.01
C GLU A 72 -1.40 -8.82 -11.11
N ARG A 73 -2.52 -9.22 -11.72
CA ARG A 73 -3.14 -8.43 -12.80
C ARG A 73 -3.75 -7.14 -12.24
N ALA A 74 -4.47 -7.23 -11.14
CA ALA A 74 -5.04 -6.06 -10.48
C ALA A 74 -3.94 -5.10 -9.99
N LEU A 75 -2.84 -5.65 -9.46
CA LEU A 75 -1.67 -4.88 -9.03
C LEU A 75 -0.99 -4.18 -10.22
N ALA A 76 -0.79 -4.88 -11.35
CA ALA A 76 -0.20 -4.29 -12.55
C ALA A 76 -1.04 -3.12 -13.10
N VAL A 77 -2.37 -3.23 -13.04
CA VAL A 77 -3.27 -2.14 -13.42
C VAL A 77 -3.17 -0.97 -12.45
N ALA A 78 -3.15 -1.25 -11.15
CA ALA A 78 -2.99 -0.21 -10.11
C ALA A 78 -1.65 0.51 -10.25
N ASP A 79 -0.56 -0.23 -10.40
CA ASP A 79 0.80 0.31 -10.58
C ASP A 79 0.88 1.19 -11.85
N ALA A 80 0.27 0.76 -12.96
CA ALA A 80 0.22 1.54 -14.20
C ALA A 80 -0.59 2.84 -14.05
N LEU A 81 -1.71 2.80 -13.33
CA LEU A 81 -2.53 3.98 -13.04
C LEU A 81 -1.80 4.97 -12.13
N GLU A 82 -1.10 4.48 -11.11
CA GLU A 82 -0.26 5.32 -10.24
C GLU A 82 0.88 5.97 -11.03
N ALA A 83 1.55 5.21 -11.89
CA ALA A 83 2.59 5.74 -12.77
C ALA A 83 2.09 6.88 -13.68
N ALA A 84 0.85 6.76 -14.16
CA ALA A 84 0.24 7.77 -15.03
C ALA A 84 -0.22 9.04 -14.30
N ARG A 85 -0.36 9.00 -12.96
CA ARG A 85 -0.97 10.09 -12.18
C ARG A 85 0.02 11.07 -11.57
N GLY A 86 1.27 10.72 -11.41
CA GLY A 86 2.15 11.58 -10.66
C GLY A 86 3.64 11.52 -10.96
N PRO A 87 4.36 12.60 -10.65
CA PRO A 87 5.81 12.64 -10.75
C PRO A 87 6.52 11.77 -9.69
N VAL A 88 5.81 11.36 -8.64
CA VAL A 88 6.34 10.48 -7.59
C VAL A 88 5.42 9.26 -7.48
N SER A 89 5.57 8.33 -8.39
CA SER A 89 5.01 7.00 -8.23
C SER A 89 5.93 6.15 -7.37
N LEU A 90 5.52 5.81 -6.17
CA LEU A 90 6.25 4.88 -5.30
C LEU A 90 6.39 3.49 -5.94
N ALA A 91 5.47 3.12 -6.83
CA ALA A 91 5.47 1.84 -7.54
C ALA A 91 6.37 1.83 -8.76
N THR A 92 6.55 2.98 -9.39
CA THR A 92 7.34 3.14 -10.62
C THR A 92 8.40 4.22 -10.47
N SER A 93 9.07 4.31 -9.33
CA SER A 93 10.37 4.98 -9.35
C SER A 93 11.17 4.29 -10.45
N ASN A 94 10.93 4.76 -11.68
CA ASN A 94 11.59 4.22 -12.85
C ASN A 94 13.06 4.40 -12.55
N VAL A 95 13.73 3.30 -12.24
CA VAL A 95 15.17 3.29 -11.94
C VAL A 95 15.90 4.09 -13.02
N ALA A 96 15.37 4.10 -14.25
CA ALA A 96 15.88 4.91 -15.36
C ALA A 96 15.78 6.43 -15.11
N ASN A 97 14.69 6.95 -14.51
CA ASN A 97 14.56 8.40 -14.27
C ASN A 97 15.42 8.83 -13.08
N VAL A 98 15.51 7.99 -12.05
CA VAL A 98 16.41 8.26 -10.90
C VAL A 98 17.86 8.23 -11.32
N TRP A 99 18.23 7.28 -12.22
CA TRP A 99 19.58 7.24 -12.79
C TRP A 99 19.87 8.45 -13.68
N SER A 100 18.89 8.93 -14.47
CA SER A 100 19.09 10.12 -15.31
C SER A 100 19.27 11.38 -14.47
N ASP A 101 18.49 11.56 -13.41
CA ASP A 101 18.58 12.72 -12.51
C ASP A 101 19.88 12.71 -11.70
N TRP A 102 20.34 11.54 -11.29
CA TRP A 102 21.61 11.38 -10.58
C TRP A 102 22.82 11.60 -11.50
N TRP A 103 22.75 11.09 -12.75
CA TRP A 103 23.82 11.24 -13.74
C TRP A 103 23.89 12.65 -14.34
N LEU A 104 22.74 13.34 -14.46
CA LEU A 104 22.66 14.71 -14.99
C LEU A 104 23.02 15.79 -13.98
N GLY A 105 23.39 15.42 -12.75
CA GLY A 105 23.98 16.36 -11.80
C GLY A 105 23.02 17.43 -11.29
N SER A 106 21.73 17.12 -11.16
CA SER A 106 20.73 18.04 -10.59
C SER A 106 20.99 18.45 -9.13
N GLY A 107 22.10 18.01 -8.53
CA GLY A 107 22.56 18.44 -7.21
C GLY A 107 21.71 17.95 -6.04
N ALA A 108 20.61 17.29 -6.30
CA ALA A 108 19.81 16.62 -5.27
C ALA A 108 20.46 15.26 -4.98
N GLY A 109 20.89 15.03 -3.77
CA GLY A 109 21.29 13.73 -3.28
C GLY A 109 20.16 12.70 -3.46
N PRO A 110 20.39 11.41 -3.17
CA PRO A 110 19.39 10.38 -3.35
C PRO A 110 18.09 10.75 -2.61
N GLU A 111 16.96 10.71 -3.31
CA GLU A 111 15.66 10.97 -2.70
C GLU A 111 15.47 10.06 -1.48
N ARG A 112 15.11 10.68 -0.36
CA ARG A 112 14.79 9.99 0.88
C ARG A 112 13.30 10.16 1.16
N ILE A 113 12.56 9.08 1.06
CA ILE A 113 11.09 9.10 1.12
C ILE A 113 10.62 8.63 2.50
N ALA A 114 9.89 9.49 3.20
CA ALA A 114 9.20 9.15 4.43
C ALA A 114 7.71 8.97 4.18
N LEU A 115 7.16 7.78 4.50
CA LEU A 115 5.72 7.59 4.60
C LEU A 115 5.29 7.75 6.05
N VAL A 116 4.46 8.75 6.35
CA VAL A 116 3.85 8.95 7.67
C VAL A 116 2.42 8.41 7.64
N ALA A 117 2.19 7.27 8.29
CA ALA A 117 0.94 6.53 8.21
C ALA A 117 0.62 5.78 9.53
N ALA A 118 -0.58 5.23 9.66
CA ALA A 118 -0.87 4.23 10.67
C ALA A 118 -0.15 2.93 10.29
N THR A 119 0.86 2.54 11.07
CA THR A 119 1.71 1.37 10.75
C THR A 119 1.40 0.16 11.63
N ASP A 120 0.28 0.16 12.33
CA ASP A 120 -0.12 -0.91 13.26
C ASP A 120 -0.96 -2.02 12.61
N GLY A 121 -1.31 -1.88 11.33
CA GLY A 121 -2.11 -2.87 10.57
C GLY A 121 -1.63 -3.06 9.12
N HIS A 122 -2.37 -3.87 8.36
CA HIS A 122 -2.18 -4.12 6.94
C HIS A 122 -2.96 -3.11 6.08
N PHE A 123 -2.83 -1.82 6.40
CA PHE A 123 -3.51 -0.76 5.64
C PHE A 123 -2.93 -0.60 4.25
N ALA A 124 -3.78 -0.28 3.28
CA ALA A 124 -3.44 -0.26 1.85
C ALA A 124 -2.16 0.52 1.52
N SER A 125 -2.00 1.73 2.08
CA SER A 125 -0.81 2.57 1.85
C SER A 125 0.47 1.96 2.42
N VAL A 126 0.40 1.37 3.61
CA VAL A 126 1.56 0.73 4.26
C VAL A 126 1.95 -0.53 3.50
N VAL A 127 0.97 -1.37 3.14
CA VAL A 127 1.20 -2.61 2.38
C VAL A 127 1.79 -2.31 1.01
N ALA A 128 1.25 -1.32 0.29
CA ALA A 128 1.78 -0.90 -1.02
C ALA A 128 3.22 -0.36 -0.90
N PHE A 129 3.49 0.43 0.13
CA PHE A 129 4.82 1.00 0.37
C PHE A 129 5.85 -0.09 0.72
N GLU A 130 5.53 -1.01 1.63
CA GLU A 130 6.44 -2.10 2.00
C GLU A 130 6.66 -3.07 0.82
N ARG A 131 5.62 -3.35 0.01
CA ARG A 131 5.77 -4.11 -1.23
C ARG A 131 6.73 -3.40 -2.20
N ALA A 132 6.56 -2.10 -2.43
CA ALA A 132 7.45 -1.34 -3.32
C ALA A 132 8.90 -1.37 -2.84
N ARG A 133 9.13 -1.24 -1.52
CA ARG A 133 10.45 -1.35 -0.90
C ARG A 133 11.07 -2.74 -1.07
N ALA A 134 10.26 -3.79 -0.95
CA ALA A 134 10.72 -5.17 -1.14
C ALA A 134 11.08 -5.47 -2.61
N LEU A 135 10.33 -4.92 -3.57
CA LEU A 135 10.58 -5.10 -5.00
C LEU A 135 11.73 -4.24 -5.54
N ASN A 136 12.05 -3.13 -4.88
CA ASN A 136 13.10 -2.21 -5.28
C ASN A 136 14.10 -2.00 -4.14
N PRO A 137 15.27 -2.66 -4.16
CA PRO A 137 16.28 -2.55 -3.11
C PRO A 137 16.77 -1.12 -2.86
N TRP A 138 16.83 -0.29 -3.92
CA TRP A 138 17.20 1.10 -3.77
C TRP A 138 16.15 1.87 -2.97
N LEU A 139 14.87 1.71 -3.33
CA LEU A 139 13.76 2.29 -2.57
C LEU A 139 13.75 1.75 -1.13
N GLY A 140 14.03 0.47 -0.94
CA GLY A 140 14.18 -0.15 0.38
C GLY A 140 15.24 0.53 1.25
N ALA A 141 16.36 0.94 0.64
CA ALA A 141 17.46 1.62 1.32
C ALA A 141 17.20 3.11 1.59
N THR A 142 16.44 3.78 0.73
CA THR A 142 16.24 5.25 0.76
C THR A 142 14.88 5.68 1.29
N SER A 143 14.01 4.75 1.65
CA SER A 143 12.67 5.07 2.16
C SER A 143 12.37 4.40 3.49
N LYS A 144 11.49 5.01 4.28
CA LYS A 144 11.08 4.52 5.60
C LYS A 144 9.65 4.90 5.94
N SER A 145 8.91 3.98 6.58
CA SER A 145 7.61 4.25 7.15
C SER A 145 7.73 4.70 8.62
N PHE A 146 6.91 5.67 9.00
CA PHE A 146 6.83 6.24 10.34
C PHE A 146 5.38 6.22 10.82
N SER A 147 5.16 5.81 12.06
CA SER A 147 3.83 5.79 12.63
C SER A 147 3.43 7.17 13.17
N PHE A 148 2.29 7.69 12.78
CA PHE A 148 1.70 8.86 13.44
C PHE A 148 0.96 8.49 14.74
N LEU A 149 0.83 7.22 15.07
CA LEU A 149 0.22 6.74 16.32
C LEU A 149 1.15 6.84 17.53
N GLN A 150 2.40 7.25 17.31
CA GLN A 150 3.37 7.54 18.36
C GLN A 150 3.29 8.99 18.83
N PRO A 151 3.90 9.36 19.98
CA PRO A 151 3.96 10.75 20.43
C PRO A 151 4.59 11.67 19.36
N MET A 152 3.98 12.82 19.12
CA MET A 152 4.40 13.77 18.07
C MET A 152 5.88 14.18 18.19
N ALA A 153 6.36 14.41 19.41
CA ALA A 153 7.77 14.76 19.63
C ALA A 153 8.73 13.67 19.12
N HIS A 154 8.40 12.41 19.35
CA HIS A 154 9.20 11.28 18.87
C HIS A 154 9.13 11.13 17.35
N LEU A 155 7.96 11.34 16.75
CA LEU A 155 7.81 11.34 15.29
C LEU A 155 8.69 12.44 14.65
N VAL A 156 8.65 13.64 15.19
CA VAL A 156 9.47 14.77 14.70
C VAL A 156 10.97 14.47 14.83
N GLU A 157 11.41 13.92 15.98
CA GLU A 157 12.79 13.51 16.16
C GLU A 157 13.23 12.47 15.11
N GLN A 158 12.42 11.45 14.89
CA GLN A 158 12.70 10.40 13.89
C GLN A 158 12.75 10.96 12.47
N LEU A 159 11.85 11.88 12.11
CA LEU A 159 11.83 12.51 10.80
C LEU A 159 13.04 13.42 10.61
N ASN A 160 13.42 14.20 11.61
CA ASN A 160 14.62 15.03 11.57
C ASN A 160 15.89 14.18 11.43
N ALA A 161 16.00 13.08 12.16
CA ALA A 161 17.13 12.15 12.05
C ALA A 161 17.18 11.47 10.68
N PHE A 162 16.03 11.11 10.11
CA PHE A 162 15.94 10.53 8.78
C PHE A 162 16.17 11.57 7.68
N ALA A 163 15.83 12.85 7.90
CA ALA A 163 15.96 13.97 6.97
C ALA A 163 15.37 13.66 5.57
N PRO A 164 14.06 13.39 5.44
CA PRO A 164 13.46 13.05 4.16
C PRO A 164 13.48 14.23 3.20
N THR A 165 13.63 13.97 1.90
CA THR A 165 13.43 14.94 0.81
C THR A 165 11.98 14.92 0.32
N VAL A 166 11.29 13.78 0.50
CA VAL A 166 9.87 13.61 0.17
C VAL A 166 9.14 13.07 1.40
N LEU A 167 8.04 13.71 1.76
CA LEU A 167 7.16 13.28 2.83
C LEU A 167 5.78 12.98 2.25
N ALA A 168 5.38 11.71 2.33
CA ALA A 168 4.05 11.24 1.95
C ALA A 168 3.20 11.00 3.23
N SER A 169 1.96 11.47 3.21
CA SER A 169 0.97 11.28 4.29
C SER A 169 -0.43 11.28 3.70
N TYR A 170 -1.46 10.91 4.48
CA TYR A 170 -2.85 11.08 4.07
C TYR A 170 -3.35 12.48 4.40
#